data_ce3ae564243f773bd8e10320e8b5a57e
#
_entry.id   ce3ae564243f773bd8e10320e8b5a57e
#
_cell.length_a   1.000
_cell.length_b   1.000
_cell.length_c   1.000
_cell.angle_alpha   90.00
_cell.angle_beta   90.00
_cell.angle_gamma   90.00
#
_symmetry.space_group_name_H-M   'P 1'
#
loop_
_entity.id
_entity.type
_entity.pdbx_description
1 polymer ?
#
loop_
_entity_poly.entity_id
_entity_poly.type
_entity_poly.pdbx_seq_one_letter_code
_entity_poly.pdbx_strand_id
1 'polypeptide(L)'
;MTKSRQNKAVDFLRHIRVVPQSIVSSVDQNTVIVDPAGLPFIQGDVAIDKAGGASGAIYETIGIDGFPAEVIESITAPTDAAWWQYENKASPSSPYVVIHVAGPDFRRNKRTARYSLARLTSAYYSVLVCMLQIMEADKKRRKLRLLPISSGVFAGAIGATTMISLTWRALYAAWNKLTNSEKNTMRTASVRMCIFDAQVCKLHTRAKDAMIRKLCKNLKNASGVNSHTEPCFASL
;
A
#
# COMPACT_ATOMS: atom_id res chain seq x y z
N MET A 1 17.58 7.92 14.09
CA MET A 1 17.73 7.47 12.67
C MET A 1 18.90 8.22 12.06
N THR A 2 19.82 7.52 11.39
CA THR A 2 20.93 8.16 10.68
C THR A 2 20.44 8.86 9.42
N LYS A 3 21.11 9.95 9.03
CA LYS A 3 20.85 10.77 7.85
C LYS A 3 20.73 9.94 6.55
N SER A 4 21.56 8.91 6.40
CA SER A 4 21.51 7.96 5.28
C SER A 4 20.20 7.17 5.22
N ARG A 5 19.61 6.77 6.35
CA ARG A 5 18.32 6.06 6.39
C ARG A 5 17.14 6.92 5.99
N GLN A 6 17.16 8.21 6.36
CA GLN A 6 16.08 9.14 6.01
C GLN A 6 16.09 9.49 4.51
N ASN A 7 17.24 9.67 3.87
CA ASN A 7 17.32 9.87 2.42
C ASN A 7 16.72 8.69 1.66
N LYS A 8 17.05 7.46 2.06
CA LYS A 8 16.54 6.24 1.43
C LYS A 8 15.01 6.08 1.52
N ALA A 9 14.39 6.60 2.57
CA ALA A 9 12.93 6.54 2.73
C ALA A 9 12.21 7.62 1.91
N VAL A 10 12.81 8.79 1.72
CA VAL A 10 12.30 9.82 0.79
C VAL A 10 12.33 9.30 -0.63
N ASP A 11 13.39 8.60 -1.02
CA ASP A 11 13.52 8.02 -2.36
C ASP A 11 12.44 6.96 -2.63
N PHE A 12 12.06 6.15 -1.64
CA PHE A 12 10.94 5.22 -1.79
C PHE A 12 9.62 5.92 -2.07
N LEU A 13 9.30 6.99 -1.34
CA LEU A 13 8.07 7.76 -1.60
C LEU A 13 8.07 8.38 -3.00
N ARG A 14 9.22 8.86 -3.48
CA ARG A 14 9.36 9.36 -4.85
C ARG A 14 9.13 8.26 -5.89
N HIS A 15 9.52 7.05 -5.59
CA HIS A 15 9.36 5.89 -6.47
C HIS A 15 7.90 5.44 -6.63
N ILE A 16 7.02 5.76 -5.67
CA ILE A 16 5.60 5.43 -5.77
C ILE A 16 4.92 6.39 -6.75
N ARG A 17 4.41 5.84 -7.85
CA ARG A 17 3.57 6.60 -8.81
C ARG A 17 2.12 6.61 -8.35
N VAL A 18 1.53 7.78 -8.20
CA VAL A 18 0.08 7.94 -7.96
C VAL A 18 -0.61 8.02 -9.31
N VAL A 19 -1.59 7.16 -9.54
CA VAL A 19 -2.24 7.04 -10.86
C VAL A 19 -3.77 7.01 -10.73
N PRO A 20 -4.50 7.75 -11.61
CA PRO A 20 -5.97 7.78 -11.60
C PRO A 20 -6.53 6.58 -12.38
N GLN A 21 -6.43 5.39 -11.78
CA GLN A 21 -6.91 4.15 -12.40
C GLN A 21 -7.46 3.16 -11.38
N SER A 22 -8.30 2.25 -11.83
CA SER A 22 -8.69 1.08 -11.03
C SER A 22 -7.48 0.21 -10.75
N ILE A 23 -7.48 -0.43 -9.59
CA ILE A 23 -6.41 -1.35 -9.17
C ILE A 23 -6.30 -2.57 -10.09
N VAL A 24 -7.39 -2.96 -10.75
CA VAL A 24 -7.47 -4.10 -11.68
C VAL A 24 -7.27 -3.72 -13.15
N SER A 25 -7.09 -2.44 -13.49
CA SER A 25 -6.90 -2.02 -14.90
C SER A 25 -5.60 -2.54 -15.48
N SER A 26 -5.64 -3.25 -16.61
CA SER A 26 -4.46 -3.71 -17.36
C SER A 26 -3.44 -4.45 -16.48
N VAL A 27 -3.91 -5.44 -15.72
CA VAL A 27 -3.06 -6.32 -14.91
C VAL A 27 -2.32 -7.28 -15.83
N ASP A 28 -0.99 -7.34 -15.68
CA ASP A 28 -0.15 -8.31 -16.40
C ASP A 28 0.44 -9.35 -15.41
N GLN A 29 1.08 -10.37 -15.95
CA GLN A 29 1.66 -11.49 -15.20
C GLN A 29 2.73 -11.07 -14.16
N ASN A 30 3.31 -9.89 -14.29
CA ASN A 30 4.33 -9.38 -13.37
C ASN A 30 3.71 -8.50 -12.25
N THR A 31 2.39 -8.33 -12.28
CA THR A 31 1.66 -7.44 -11.37
C THR A 31 1.16 -8.21 -10.16
N VAL A 32 1.39 -7.64 -8.99
CA VAL A 32 0.83 -8.04 -7.70
C VAL A 32 -0.19 -6.98 -7.28
N ILE A 33 -1.40 -7.41 -6.94
CA ILE A 33 -2.51 -6.55 -6.53
C ILE A 33 -2.67 -6.61 -5.02
N VAL A 34 -2.88 -5.47 -4.36
CA VAL A 34 -3.24 -5.44 -2.94
C VAL A 34 -4.75 -5.29 -2.80
N ASP A 35 -5.37 -6.25 -2.14
CA ASP A 35 -6.77 -6.23 -1.75
C ASP A 35 -6.90 -5.81 -0.27
N PRO A 36 -7.51 -4.65 0.03
CA PRO A 36 -7.71 -4.19 1.41
C PRO A 36 -8.99 -4.82 2.01
N ALA A 37 -9.05 -6.13 2.02
CA ALA A 37 -10.21 -6.87 2.47
C ALA A 37 -10.62 -6.54 3.92
N GLY A 38 -11.88 -6.64 4.20
CA GLY A 38 -12.37 -6.63 5.58
C GLY A 38 -12.20 -8.00 6.22
N LEU A 39 -11.73 -8.04 7.46
CA LEU A 39 -11.55 -9.31 8.19
C LEU A 39 -12.80 -10.21 8.17
N PRO A 40 -14.06 -9.69 8.36
CA PRO A 40 -15.26 -10.52 8.28
C PRO A 40 -15.48 -11.21 6.93
N PHE A 41 -15.01 -10.62 5.82
CA PHE A 41 -15.07 -11.28 4.51
C PHE A 41 -14.07 -12.43 4.43
N ILE A 42 -12.85 -12.21 4.91
CA ILE A 42 -11.78 -13.23 4.89
C ILE A 42 -12.16 -14.41 5.78
N GLN A 43 -12.75 -14.16 6.95
CA GLN A 43 -13.14 -15.19 7.91
C GLN A 43 -14.49 -15.88 7.58
N GLY A 44 -15.17 -15.42 6.51
CA GLY A 44 -16.44 -15.99 6.07
C GLY A 44 -17.66 -15.54 6.87
N ASP A 45 -17.51 -14.58 7.80
CA ASP A 45 -18.63 -14.01 8.56
C ASP A 45 -19.59 -13.20 7.67
N VAL A 46 -19.08 -12.70 6.54
CA VAL A 46 -19.81 -11.96 5.52
C VAL A 46 -19.51 -12.56 4.16
N ALA A 47 -20.55 -12.85 3.41
CA ALA A 47 -20.41 -13.41 2.07
C ALA A 47 -19.61 -12.50 1.12
N ILE A 48 -18.74 -13.09 0.32
CA ILE A 48 -17.77 -12.37 -0.53
C ILE A 48 -18.45 -11.51 -1.60
N ASP A 49 -19.62 -11.89 -2.07
CA ASP A 49 -20.46 -11.13 -3.02
C ASP A 49 -21.00 -9.80 -2.45
N LYS A 50 -20.93 -9.60 -1.14
CA LYS A 50 -21.25 -8.34 -0.48
C LYS A 50 -20.08 -7.36 -0.41
N ALA A 51 -18.90 -7.77 -0.87
CA ALA A 51 -17.74 -6.88 -0.91
C ALA A 51 -17.95 -5.77 -1.94
N GLY A 52 -17.75 -4.53 -1.51
CA GLY A 52 -17.84 -3.36 -2.38
C GLY A 52 -16.48 -2.69 -2.61
N GLY A 53 -16.51 -1.62 -3.40
CA GLY A 53 -15.32 -0.81 -3.65
C GLY A 53 -14.20 -1.58 -4.36
N ALA A 54 -12.98 -1.43 -3.88
CA ALA A 54 -11.82 -2.04 -4.52
C ALA A 54 -11.81 -3.57 -4.40
N SER A 55 -12.20 -4.11 -3.24
CA SER A 55 -12.26 -5.57 -3.02
C SER A 55 -13.29 -6.22 -3.95
N GLY A 56 -14.50 -5.65 -4.05
CA GLY A 56 -15.52 -6.15 -4.99
C GLY A 56 -15.02 -6.14 -6.43
N ALA A 57 -14.38 -5.07 -6.89
CA ALA A 57 -13.81 -4.99 -8.23
C ALA A 57 -12.68 -6.02 -8.46
N ILE A 58 -11.87 -6.31 -7.44
CA ILE A 58 -10.84 -7.36 -7.51
C ILE A 58 -11.48 -8.73 -7.63
N TYR A 59 -12.47 -9.04 -6.78
CA TYR A 59 -13.13 -10.36 -6.76
C TYR A 59 -13.87 -10.64 -8.07
N GLU A 60 -14.61 -9.65 -8.60
CA GLU A 60 -15.29 -9.75 -9.88
C GLU A 60 -14.30 -9.96 -11.04
N THR A 61 -13.22 -9.16 -11.08
CA THR A 61 -12.24 -9.22 -12.18
C THR A 61 -11.44 -10.53 -12.19
N ILE A 62 -11.07 -11.03 -11.02
CA ILE A 62 -10.22 -12.22 -10.87
C ILE A 62 -11.06 -13.50 -10.79
N GLY A 63 -12.34 -13.40 -10.42
CA GLY A 63 -13.23 -14.54 -10.20
C GLY A 63 -13.00 -15.19 -8.84
N ILE A 64 -12.78 -14.36 -7.79
CA ILE A 64 -12.62 -14.84 -6.42
C ILE A 64 -14.01 -15.04 -5.83
N ASP A 65 -14.38 -16.27 -5.55
CA ASP A 65 -15.65 -16.69 -4.94
C ASP A 65 -15.49 -17.20 -3.49
N GLY A 66 -14.24 -17.31 -3.03
CA GLY A 66 -13.86 -17.68 -1.67
C GLY A 66 -12.38 -17.47 -1.42
N PHE A 67 -11.97 -17.45 -0.16
CA PHE A 67 -10.56 -17.38 0.20
C PHE A 67 -9.99 -18.77 0.44
N PRO A 68 -8.77 -19.06 -0.02
CA PRO A 68 -8.06 -20.30 0.32
C PRO A 68 -7.86 -20.45 1.82
N ALA A 69 -7.84 -21.69 2.31
CA ALA A 69 -7.66 -21.99 3.73
C ALA A 69 -6.40 -21.33 4.30
N GLU A 70 -5.31 -21.33 3.54
CA GLU A 70 -4.03 -20.74 3.91
C GLU A 70 -4.12 -19.22 4.12
N VAL A 71 -4.97 -18.54 3.35
CA VAL A 71 -5.24 -17.09 3.50
C VAL A 71 -6.05 -16.86 4.77
N ILE A 72 -7.11 -17.68 5.00
CA ILE A 72 -7.97 -17.59 6.17
C ILE A 72 -7.17 -17.81 7.47
N GLU A 73 -6.34 -18.84 7.49
CA GLU A 73 -5.49 -19.20 8.63
C GLU A 73 -4.41 -18.15 8.92
N SER A 74 -3.89 -17.49 7.87
CA SER A 74 -2.84 -16.48 8.00
C SER A 74 -3.34 -15.10 8.40
N ILE A 75 -4.62 -14.78 8.14
CA ILE A 75 -5.21 -13.46 8.40
C ILE A 75 -6.27 -13.58 9.51
N THR A 76 -5.83 -13.54 10.75
CA THR A 76 -6.70 -13.73 11.94
C THR A 76 -7.02 -12.43 12.65
N ALA A 77 -6.28 -11.37 12.38
CA ALA A 77 -6.44 -10.08 13.04
C ALA A 77 -6.30 -8.90 12.05
N PRO A 78 -6.88 -7.72 12.38
CA PRO A 78 -6.66 -6.52 11.58
C PRO A 78 -5.17 -6.18 11.48
N THR A 79 -4.69 -5.90 10.27
CA THR A 79 -3.33 -5.62 9.80
C THR A 79 -2.52 -6.84 9.37
N ASP A 80 -3.02 -8.06 9.58
CA ASP A 80 -2.43 -9.24 8.99
C ASP A 80 -2.59 -9.22 7.47
N ALA A 81 -1.64 -9.83 6.77
CA ALA A 81 -1.68 -9.98 5.32
C ALA A 81 -1.13 -11.33 4.91
N ALA A 82 -1.71 -11.88 3.85
CA ALA A 82 -1.25 -13.08 3.19
C ALA A 82 -1.40 -12.91 1.68
N TRP A 83 -0.64 -13.65 0.91
CA TRP A 83 -0.75 -13.59 -0.55
C TRP A 83 -1.14 -14.96 -1.11
N TRP A 84 -1.84 -14.93 -2.28
CA TRP A 84 -2.25 -16.13 -2.98
C TRP A 84 -2.16 -15.95 -4.49
N GLN A 85 -2.02 -17.07 -5.20
CA GLN A 85 -2.09 -17.12 -6.66
C GLN A 85 -3.45 -17.67 -7.07
N TYR A 86 -4.23 -16.82 -7.77
CA TYR A 86 -5.51 -17.22 -8.35
C TYR A 86 -5.35 -17.60 -9.80
N GLU A 87 -6.08 -18.61 -10.21
CA GLU A 87 -6.11 -19.04 -11.61
C GLU A 87 -6.58 -17.90 -12.51
N ASN A 88 -5.90 -17.72 -13.63
CA ASN A 88 -6.35 -16.85 -14.70
C ASN A 88 -6.91 -17.73 -15.83
N LYS A 89 -8.24 -17.88 -15.87
CA LYS A 89 -8.92 -18.73 -16.85
C LYS A 89 -8.61 -18.34 -18.29
N ALA A 90 -8.36 -17.06 -18.55
CA ALA A 90 -7.99 -16.56 -19.88
C ALA A 90 -6.52 -16.83 -20.23
N SER A 91 -5.65 -17.02 -19.23
CA SER A 91 -4.23 -17.29 -19.42
C SER A 91 -3.67 -18.13 -18.25
N PRO A 92 -3.85 -19.46 -18.26
CA PRO A 92 -3.44 -20.34 -17.14
C PRO A 92 -1.95 -20.24 -16.77
N SER A 93 -1.09 -19.94 -17.76
CA SER A 93 0.35 -19.72 -17.52
C SER A 93 0.67 -18.40 -16.82
N SER A 94 -0.31 -17.55 -16.56
CA SER A 94 -0.18 -16.19 -16.04
C SER A 94 -1.18 -15.95 -14.89
N PRO A 95 -1.05 -16.64 -13.75
CA PRO A 95 -1.97 -16.50 -12.62
C PRO A 95 -1.96 -15.09 -12.05
N TYR A 96 -3.09 -14.67 -11.51
CA TYR A 96 -3.18 -13.44 -10.72
C TYR A 96 -2.51 -13.65 -9.35
N VAL A 97 -1.74 -12.68 -8.90
CA VAL A 97 -1.18 -12.68 -7.54
C VAL A 97 -1.79 -11.55 -6.75
N VAL A 98 -2.43 -11.89 -5.64
CA VAL A 98 -3.13 -10.95 -4.76
C VAL A 98 -2.55 -11.04 -3.35
N ILE A 99 -2.25 -9.89 -2.76
CA ILE A 99 -1.96 -9.75 -1.34
C ILE A 99 -3.25 -9.28 -0.68
N HIS A 100 -3.89 -10.13 0.10
CA HIS A 100 -5.00 -9.77 0.96
C HIS A 100 -4.46 -9.17 2.25
N VAL A 101 -5.00 -8.04 2.66
CA VAL A 101 -4.66 -7.40 3.94
C VAL A 101 -5.93 -7.02 4.69
N ALA A 102 -6.06 -7.50 5.93
CA ALA A 102 -7.17 -7.10 6.78
C ALA A 102 -6.99 -5.64 7.20
N GLY A 103 -7.64 -4.72 6.47
CA GLY A 103 -7.58 -3.30 6.76
C GLY A 103 -8.12 -2.98 8.16
N PRO A 104 -7.45 -2.10 8.94
CA PRO A 104 -7.98 -1.69 10.23
C PRO A 104 -9.30 -0.94 10.06
N ASP A 105 -10.31 -1.29 10.87
CA ASP A 105 -11.62 -0.64 10.89
C ASP A 105 -11.66 0.49 11.93
N PHE A 106 -11.84 1.72 11.47
CA PHE A 106 -11.90 2.91 12.32
C PHE A 106 -13.34 3.39 12.61
N ARG A 107 -14.37 2.66 12.17
CA ARG A 107 -15.77 3.06 12.35
C ARG A 107 -16.23 3.02 13.80
N ARG A 108 -15.77 2.02 14.55
CA ARG A 108 -16.35 1.66 15.86
C ARG A 108 -15.83 2.46 17.05
N ASN A 109 -14.78 3.29 16.87
CA ASN A 109 -14.18 4.00 18.01
C ASN A 109 -13.60 5.34 17.57
N LYS A 110 -13.76 6.37 18.38
CA LYS A 110 -12.99 7.63 18.28
C LYS A 110 -11.51 7.32 18.59
N ARG A 111 -10.76 6.90 17.58
CA ARG A 111 -9.34 6.57 17.73
C ARG A 111 -8.48 7.81 17.53
N THR A 112 -7.40 7.92 18.30
CA THR A 112 -6.42 8.98 18.11
C THR A 112 -5.72 8.83 16.76
N ALA A 113 -5.27 9.94 16.17
CA ALA A 113 -4.46 9.91 14.94
C ALA A 113 -3.19 9.06 15.10
N ARG A 114 -2.61 9.00 16.31
CA ARG A 114 -1.45 8.16 16.64
C ARG A 114 -1.79 6.67 16.54
N TYR A 115 -2.93 6.25 17.07
CA TYR A 115 -3.40 4.86 16.97
C TYR A 115 -3.64 4.47 15.51
N SER A 116 -4.38 5.30 14.76
CA SER A 116 -4.69 5.05 13.36
C SER A 116 -3.42 4.95 12.50
N LEU A 117 -2.44 5.83 12.75
CA LEU A 117 -1.14 5.77 12.09
C LEU A 117 -0.40 4.46 12.39
N ALA A 118 -0.38 4.01 13.65
CA ALA A 118 0.30 2.78 14.03
C ALA A 118 -0.33 1.55 13.34
N ARG A 119 -1.67 1.48 13.31
CA ARG A 119 -2.40 0.36 12.67
C ARG A 119 -2.19 0.35 11.15
N LEU A 120 -2.31 1.50 10.48
CA LEU A 120 -2.03 1.60 9.04
C LEU A 120 -0.55 1.28 8.73
N THR A 121 0.38 1.69 9.60
CA THR A 121 1.80 1.34 9.45
C THR A 121 2.00 -0.17 9.48
N SER A 122 1.33 -0.88 10.41
CA SER A 122 1.40 -2.34 10.47
C SER A 122 0.81 -2.99 9.22
N ALA A 123 -0.36 -2.54 8.74
CA ALA A 123 -0.99 -3.07 7.53
C ALA A 123 -0.08 -2.90 6.29
N TYR A 124 0.47 -1.71 6.07
CA TYR A 124 1.40 -1.50 4.96
C TYR A 124 2.70 -2.28 5.13
N TYR A 125 3.20 -2.44 6.34
CA TYR A 125 4.38 -3.25 6.60
C TYR A 125 4.14 -4.72 6.22
N SER A 126 3.00 -5.30 6.62
CA SER A 126 2.62 -6.67 6.24
C SER A 126 2.52 -6.83 4.72
N VAL A 127 1.94 -5.85 4.01
CA VAL A 127 1.89 -5.84 2.54
C VAL A 127 3.30 -5.83 1.92
N LEU A 128 4.22 -4.99 2.45
CA LEU A 128 5.59 -4.94 1.93
C LEU A 128 6.36 -6.23 2.18
N VAL A 129 6.12 -6.90 3.31
CA VAL A 129 6.70 -8.22 3.64
C VAL A 129 6.18 -9.29 2.67
N CYS A 130 4.85 -9.35 2.44
CA CYS A 130 4.28 -10.26 1.43
C CYS A 130 4.87 -10.01 0.03
N MET A 131 5.03 -8.75 -0.38
CA MET A 131 5.64 -8.45 -1.68
C MET A 131 7.09 -8.95 -1.76
N LEU A 132 7.87 -8.85 -0.70
CA LEU A 132 9.24 -9.39 -0.65
C LEU A 132 9.24 -10.92 -0.79
N GLN A 133 8.35 -11.63 -0.11
CA GLN A 133 8.18 -13.08 -0.25
C GLN A 133 7.83 -13.48 -1.69
N ILE A 134 6.90 -12.75 -2.32
CA ILE A 134 6.54 -12.97 -3.72
C ILE A 134 7.73 -12.75 -4.65
N MET A 135 8.51 -11.68 -4.44
CA MET A 135 9.70 -11.37 -5.25
C MET A 135 10.83 -12.37 -5.05
N GLU A 136 10.89 -13.04 -3.91
CA GLU A 136 11.83 -14.14 -3.63
C GLU A 136 11.40 -15.41 -4.37
N ALA A 137 10.09 -15.74 -4.31
CA ALA A 137 9.52 -16.92 -4.96
C ALA A 137 9.48 -16.79 -6.50
N ASP A 138 9.14 -15.59 -7.01
CA ASP A 138 9.11 -15.29 -8.45
C ASP A 138 9.73 -13.92 -8.75
N LYS A 139 10.97 -13.95 -9.23
CA LYS A 139 11.75 -12.73 -9.56
C LYS A 139 11.15 -11.88 -10.68
N LYS A 140 10.16 -12.37 -11.42
CA LYS A 140 9.44 -11.61 -12.45
C LYS A 140 8.35 -10.72 -11.85
N ARG A 141 7.83 -11.04 -10.67
CA ARG A 141 6.77 -10.31 -9.96
C ARG A 141 7.32 -9.03 -9.32
N ARG A 142 7.46 -7.95 -10.11
CA ARG A 142 8.07 -6.69 -9.66
C ARG A 142 7.19 -5.46 -9.81
N LYS A 143 5.90 -5.62 -10.07
CA LYS A 143 4.93 -4.52 -10.16
C LYS A 143 3.93 -4.66 -9.03
N LEU A 144 3.96 -3.73 -8.07
CA LEU A 144 3.04 -3.68 -6.94
C LEU A 144 2.00 -2.60 -7.16
N ARG A 145 0.73 -2.97 -7.11
CA ARG A 145 -0.40 -2.05 -7.09
C ARG A 145 -0.94 -1.94 -5.69
N LEU A 146 -0.81 -0.76 -5.13
CA LEU A 146 -1.35 -0.36 -3.83
C LEU A 146 -2.61 0.46 -4.02
N LEU A 147 -3.35 0.59 -2.95
CA LEU A 147 -4.42 1.55 -2.77
C LEU A 147 -4.40 2.09 -1.33
N PRO A 148 -5.11 3.17 -1.02
CA PRO A 148 -5.19 3.69 0.34
C PRO A 148 -6.00 2.73 1.23
N ILE A 149 -5.31 1.95 2.08
CA ILE A 149 -5.93 1.00 3.01
C ILE A 149 -6.86 1.75 3.98
N SER A 150 -8.04 1.20 4.23
CA SER A 150 -9.06 1.76 5.15
C SER A 150 -9.55 3.18 4.81
N SER A 151 -9.38 3.65 3.58
CA SER A 151 -9.78 5.01 3.18
C SER A 151 -11.25 5.14 2.76
N GLY A 152 -11.93 4.02 2.54
CA GLY A 152 -13.35 3.97 2.20
C GLY A 152 -14.23 3.83 3.44
N VAL A 153 -15.09 2.83 3.44
CA VAL A 153 -16.06 2.55 4.52
C VAL A 153 -15.36 2.42 5.88
N PHE A 154 -14.18 1.85 5.95
CA PHE A 154 -13.43 1.65 7.20
C PHE A 154 -12.76 2.92 7.76
N ALA A 155 -12.81 4.05 7.05
CA ALA A 155 -12.28 5.32 7.56
C ALA A 155 -13.08 5.84 8.76
N GLY A 156 -14.37 5.50 8.85
CA GLY A 156 -15.26 5.94 9.91
C GLY A 156 -15.34 7.48 9.98
N ALA A 157 -15.15 8.02 11.17
CA ALA A 157 -15.16 9.46 11.42
C ALA A 157 -13.86 10.19 11.02
N ILE A 158 -12.85 9.47 10.51
CA ILE A 158 -11.62 10.09 10.05
C ILE A 158 -11.89 10.76 8.71
N GLY A 159 -11.78 12.09 8.66
CA GLY A 159 -12.00 12.85 7.43
C GLY A 159 -11.01 12.47 6.32
N ALA A 160 -11.46 12.58 5.06
CA ALA A 160 -10.70 12.16 3.88
C ALA A 160 -9.28 12.78 3.82
N THR A 161 -9.13 14.07 4.09
CA THR A 161 -7.82 14.75 4.10
C THR A 161 -6.87 14.14 5.14
N THR A 162 -7.39 13.79 6.31
CA THR A 162 -6.61 13.14 7.38
C THR A 162 -6.18 11.75 6.94
N MET A 163 -7.07 10.95 6.33
CA MET A 163 -6.75 9.62 5.80
C MET A 163 -5.69 9.68 4.72
N ILE A 164 -5.75 10.64 3.81
CA ILE A 164 -4.71 10.85 2.79
C ILE A 164 -3.34 11.09 3.45
N SER A 165 -3.28 11.96 4.45
CA SER A 165 -2.06 12.23 5.20
C SER A 165 -1.55 11.00 5.97
N LEU A 166 -2.45 10.24 6.60
CA LEU A 166 -2.12 9.02 7.33
C LEU A 166 -1.57 7.94 6.39
N THR A 167 -2.12 7.78 5.19
CA THR A 167 -1.65 6.84 4.16
C THR A 167 -0.15 7.03 3.88
N TRP A 168 0.27 8.24 3.55
CA TRP A 168 1.67 8.52 3.20
C TRP A 168 2.61 8.41 4.40
N ARG A 169 2.16 8.85 5.58
CA ARG A 169 2.92 8.69 6.83
C ARG A 169 3.08 7.23 7.22
N ALA A 170 2.04 6.43 7.04
CA ALA A 170 2.06 4.99 7.33
C ALA A 170 2.98 4.23 6.37
N LEU A 171 2.91 4.51 5.07
CA LEU A 171 3.83 3.93 4.08
C LEU A 171 5.29 4.28 4.38
N TYR A 172 5.58 5.54 4.71
CA TYR A 172 6.92 5.96 5.12
C TYR A 172 7.39 5.21 6.38
N ALA A 173 6.53 5.09 7.39
CA ALA A 173 6.85 4.40 8.63
C ALA A 173 7.04 2.88 8.40
N ALA A 174 6.20 2.25 7.57
CA ALA A 174 6.32 0.84 7.17
C ALA A 174 7.64 0.57 6.45
N TRP A 175 7.99 1.41 5.47
CA TRP A 175 9.28 1.34 4.79
C TRP A 175 10.47 1.41 5.75
N ASN A 176 10.39 2.28 6.76
CA ASN A 176 11.47 2.42 7.73
C ASN A 176 11.67 1.19 8.63
N LYS A 177 10.64 0.34 8.79
CA LYS A 177 10.74 -0.92 9.52
C LYS A 177 11.52 -2.00 8.76
N LEU A 178 11.58 -1.93 7.44
CA LEU A 178 12.33 -2.88 6.62
C LEU A 178 13.84 -2.78 6.90
N THR A 179 14.53 -3.90 6.81
CA THR A 179 16.00 -3.98 6.82
C THR A 179 16.60 -3.33 5.57
N ASN A 180 17.91 -3.11 5.57
CA ASN A 180 18.57 -2.56 4.39
C ASN A 180 18.53 -3.51 3.17
N SER A 181 18.61 -4.82 3.41
CA SER A 181 18.49 -5.84 2.36
C SER A 181 17.11 -5.79 1.72
N GLU A 182 16.04 -5.86 2.53
CA GLU A 182 14.65 -5.77 2.08
C GLU A 182 14.38 -4.47 1.30
N LYS A 183 14.88 -3.33 1.78
CA LYS A 183 14.79 -2.04 1.07
C LYS A 183 15.46 -2.07 -0.29
N ASN A 184 16.63 -2.71 -0.40
CA ASN A 184 17.32 -2.83 -1.67
C ASN A 184 16.52 -3.70 -2.65
N THR A 185 15.95 -4.82 -2.18
CA THR A 185 15.05 -5.65 -2.98
C THR A 185 13.81 -4.88 -3.43
N MET A 186 13.10 -4.23 -2.52
CA MET A 186 11.89 -3.45 -2.85
C MET A 186 12.12 -2.28 -3.82
N ARG A 187 13.33 -1.70 -3.88
CA ARG A 187 13.66 -0.65 -4.87
C ARG A 187 13.65 -1.15 -6.31
N THR A 188 13.75 -2.44 -6.52
CA THR A 188 13.67 -3.03 -7.86
C THR A 188 12.22 -3.22 -8.32
N ALA A 189 11.24 -3.03 -7.43
CA ALA A 189 9.83 -3.14 -7.75
C ALA A 189 9.28 -1.78 -8.21
N SER A 190 8.43 -1.79 -9.24
CA SER A 190 7.61 -0.63 -9.63
C SER A 190 6.37 -0.58 -8.75
N VAL A 191 6.18 0.51 -8.01
CA VAL A 191 5.04 0.67 -7.10
C VAL A 191 4.08 1.73 -7.61
N ARG A 192 2.80 1.37 -7.73
CA ARG A 192 1.73 2.30 -8.12
C ARG A 192 0.70 2.39 -7.01
N MET A 193 0.34 3.61 -6.62
CA MET A 193 -0.83 3.91 -5.80
C MET A 193 -1.99 4.17 -6.73
N CYS A 194 -2.88 3.18 -6.87
CA CYS A 194 -4.05 3.25 -7.75
C CYS A 194 -5.22 3.92 -7.02
N ILE A 195 -5.75 4.99 -7.56
CA ILE A 195 -6.85 5.77 -6.99
C ILE A 195 -7.83 6.03 -8.11
N PHE A 196 -9.00 5.39 -8.04
CA PHE A 196 -9.99 5.44 -9.11
C PHE A 196 -10.47 6.86 -9.41
N ASP A 197 -10.78 7.65 -8.38
CA ASP A 197 -11.25 9.03 -8.52
C ASP A 197 -10.08 9.98 -8.84
N ALA A 198 -10.17 10.70 -9.95
CA ALA A 198 -9.13 11.59 -10.43
C ALA A 198 -8.89 12.81 -9.50
N GLN A 199 -9.91 13.29 -8.80
CA GLN A 199 -9.75 14.41 -7.85
C GLN A 199 -9.05 13.93 -6.58
N VAL A 200 -9.46 12.79 -6.06
CA VAL A 200 -8.79 12.14 -4.91
C VAL A 200 -7.34 11.79 -5.27
N CYS A 201 -7.08 11.33 -6.49
CA CYS A 201 -5.74 11.09 -7.02
C CYS A 201 -4.86 12.35 -6.95
N LYS A 202 -5.37 13.51 -7.39
CA LYS A 202 -4.67 14.80 -7.28
C LYS A 202 -4.37 15.17 -5.81
N LEU A 203 -5.31 14.92 -4.89
CA LEU A 203 -5.10 15.17 -3.46
C LEU A 203 -3.99 14.28 -2.89
N HIS A 204 -3.96 12.99 -3.24
CA HIS A 204 -2.90 12.06 -2.83
C HIS A 204 -1.54 12.50 -3.39
N THR A 205 -1.45 12.92 -4.64
CA THR A 205 -0.22 13.42 -5.25
C THR A 205 0.31 14.64 -4.48
N ARG A 206 -0.55 15.64 -4.23
CA ARG A 206 -0.18 16.84 -3.46
C ARG A 206 0.30 16.51 -2.03
N ALA A 207 -0.39 15.59 -1.34
CA ALA A 207 -0.04 15.17 0.01
C ALA A 207 1.30 14.43 0.05
N LYS A 208 1.55 13.54 -0.91
CA LYS A 208 2.85 12.87 -1.09
C LYS A 208 3.97 13.88 -1.26
N ASP A 209 3.81 14.83 -2.20
CA ASP A 209 4.83 15.83 -2.51
C ASP A 209 5.10 16.77 -1.33
N ALA A 210 4.05 17.17 -0.62
CA ALA A 210 4.17 17.97 0.60
C ALA A 210 4.97 17.23 1.69
N MET A 211 4.71 15.93 1.85
CA MET A 211 5.45 15.11 2.80
C MET A 211 6.92 14.96 2.39
N ILE A 212 7.22 14.71 1.11
CA ILE A 212 8.58 14.64 0.59
C ILE A 212 9.33 15.96 0.86
N ARG A 213 8.72 17.11 0.54
CA ARG A 213 9.32 18.44 0.82
C ARG A 213 9.62 18.63 2.31
N LYS A 214 8.69 18.26 3.20
CA LYS A 214 8.89 18.34 4.65
C LYS A 214 10.05 17.48 5.11
N LEU A 215 10.14 16.25 4.63
CA LEU A 215 11.23 15.33 4.98
C LEU A 215 12.59 15.84 4.47
N CYS A 216 12.65 16.36 3.23
CA CYS A 216 13.86 16.96 2.69
C CYS A 216 14.32 18.18 3.49
N LYS A 217 13.38 19.06 3.91
CA LYS A 217 13.69 20.22 4.76
C LYS A 217 14.29 19.79 6.10
N ASN A 218 13.70 18.81 6.75
CA ASN A 218 14.20 18.27 8.03
C ASN A 218 15.61 17.69 7.88
N LEU A 219 15.91 17.04 6.74
CA LEU A 219 17.24 16.51 6.45
C LEU A 219 18.30 17.61 6.29
N LYS A 220 17.96 18.71 5.62
CA LYS A 220 18.84 19.88 5.46
C LYS A 220 19.13 20.54 6.80
N ASN A 221 18.11 20.77 7.61
CA ASN A 221 18.26 21.37 8.95
C ASN A 221 19.14 20.50 9.87
N ALA A 222 18.97 19.17 9.84
CA ALA A 222 19.78 18.23 10.62
C ALA A 222 21.24 18.15 10.15
N SER A 223 21.56 18.72 8.96
CA SER A 223 22.91 18.75 8.40
C SER A 223 23.71 19.99 8.71
N GLY A 224 23.14 21.02 9.34
CA GLY A 224 23.84 22.29 9.59
C GLY A 224 24.21 23.07 8.31
N VAL A 225 23.78 22.61 7.13
CA VAL A 225 24.05 23.30 5.88
C VAL A 225 23.00 24.39 5.71
N ASN A 226 23.36 25.64 6.02
CA ASN A 226 22.60 26.81 5.62
C ASN A 226 22.44 26.79 4.10
N SER A 227 21.21 26.63 3.64
CA SER A 227 20.87 26.59 2.22
C SER A 227 20.88 27.99 1.60
N HIS A 228 22.01 28.41 1.06
CA HIS A 228 21.97 29.23 -0.14
C HIS A 228 22.37 28.33 -1.31
N THR A 229 21.48 28.26 -2.30
CA THR A 229 21.57 27.57 -3.63
C THR A 229 21.40 26.05 -3.63
N GLU A 230 20.30 25.59 -4.08
CA GLU A 230 19.93 24.86 -5.31
C GLU A 230 18.54 24.23 -5.21
N PRO A 231 17.69 24.37 -6.23
CA PRO A 231 16.36 23.75 -6.22
C PRO A 231 16.50 22.23 -6.34
N CYS A 232 15.76 21.50 -5.53
CA CYS A 232 15.62 20.03 -5.57
C CYS A 232 14.87 19.54 -6.84
N PHE A 233 15.05 20.21 -7.95
CA PHE A 233 14.49 19.86 -9.25
C PHE A 233 15.62 19.79 -10.27
N ALA A 234 16.18 18.63 -10.45
CA ALA A 234 16.86 18.28 -11.68
C ALA A 234 16.49 16.84 -12.05
N SER A 235 15.82 16.78 -13.20
CA SER A 235 15.64 15.67 -14.15
C SER A 235 14.85 14.44 -13.70
N LEU A 236 13.73 14.35 -14.33
CA LEU A 236 12.93 13.26 -14.93
C LEU A 236 13.52 11.86 -14.90
#